data_decf585a128b50708671b78286407841
#
_entry.id   decf585a128b50708671b78286407841
#
_cell.length_a   1.000
_cell.length_b   1.000
_cell.length_c   1.000
_cell.angle_alpha   90.00
_cell.angle_beta   90.00
_cell.angle_gamma   90.00
#
_symmetry.space_group_name_H-M   'P 1'
#
loop_
_entity.id
_entity.type
_entity.pdbx_description
1 polymer ?
#
loop_
_entity_poly.entity_id
_entity_poly.type
_entity_poly.pdbx_seq_one_letter_code
_entity_poly.pdbx_strand_id
1 'polypeptide(L)'
;MIQGIYSALSALRALGQRLGVTANNIANMDTEGFKKSKAVFEEASPYGVNVTIRRIETQGFPLPSEEGINKVCESSNVDIKEEMINLITVPHAYAANLKSVKAEDEILGTLLDIVDR
;
A
#
# COMPACT_ATOMS: atom_id res chain seq x y z
N MET A 1 -10.35 -22.33 6.99
CA MET A 1 -10.90 -21.73 5.76
C MET A 1 -11.41 -20.31 5.96
N ILE A 2 -12.37 -20.08 6.85
CA ILE A 2 -12.88 -18.69 7.10
C ILE A 2 -11.76 -17.74 7.51
N GLN A 3 -10.82 -18.18 8.34
CA GLN A 3 -9.65 -17.41 8.77
C GLN A 3 -8.75 -17.02 7.58
N GLY A 4 -8.55 -17.93 6.64
CA GLY A 4 -7.76 -17.67 5.45
C GLY A 4 -8.41 -16.61 4.55
N ILE A 5 -9.73 -16.70 4.35
CA ILE A 5 -10.49 -15.68 3.59
C ILE A 5 -10.37 -14.32 4.25
N TYR A 6 -10.56 -14.22 5.57
CA TYR A 6 -10.42 -12.96 6.29
C TYR A 6 -9.00 -12.39 6.22
N SER A 7 -7.99 -13.23 6.37
CA SER A 7 -6.59 -12.82 6.22
C SER A 7 -6.30 -12.28 4.82
N ALA A 8 -6.72 -13.01 3.79
CA ALA A 8 -6.55 -12.59 2.41
C ALA A 8 -7.32 -11.30 2.09
N LEU A 9 -8.54 -11.15 2.59
CA LEU A 9 -9.33 -9.93 2.39
C LEU A 9 -8.68 -8.72 3.08
N SER A 10 -8.18 -8.88 4.30
CA SER A 10 -7.45 -7.81 4.98
C SER A 10 -6.19 -7.41 4.24
N ALA A 11 -5.45 -8.38 3.67
CA ALA A 11 -4.29 -8.12 2.83
C ALA A 11 -4.65 -7.37 1.55
N LEU A 12 -5.74 -7.75 0.87
CA LEU A 12 -6.22 -7.05 -0.32
C LEU A 12 -6.56 -5.57 -0.04
N ARG A 13 -7.21 -5.30 1.10
CA ARG A 13 -7.50 -3.93 1.53
C ARG A 13 -6.23 -3.15 1.83
N ALA A 14 -5.30 -3.75 2.57
CA ALA A 14 -4.03 -3.12 2.93
C ALA A 14 -3.18 -2.81 1.68
N LEU A 15 -3.11 -3.73 0.73
CA LEU A 15 -2.40 -3.54 -0.54
C LEU A 15 -3.06 -2.45 -1.41
N GLY A 16 -4.39 -2.37 -1.42
CA GLY A 16 -5.11 -1.28 -2.09
C GLY A 16 -4.78 0.09 -1.49
N GLN A 17 -4.71 0.19 -0.17
CA GLN A 17 -4.30 1.42 0.52
C GLN A 17 -2.83 1.78 0.23
N ARG A 18 -1.92 0.80 0.22
CA ARG A 18 -0.52 1.03 -0.17
C ARG A 18 -0.42 1.56 -1.60
N LEU A 19 -1.18 1.00 -2.52
CA LEU A 19 -1.21 1.49 -3.90
C LEU A 19 -1.71 2.93 -3.99
N GLY A 20 -2.76 3.27 -3.23
CA GLY A 20 -3.26 4.64 -3.14
C GLY A 20 -2.23 5.63 -2.60
N VAL A 21 -1.48 5.25 -1.56
CA VAL A 21 -0.37 6.04 -1.01
C VAL A 21 0.73 6.23 -2.05
N THR A 22 1.14 5.16 -2.73
CA THR A 22 2.15 5.22 -3.79
C THR A 22 1.70 6.13 -4.94
N ALA A 23 0.47 6.02 -5.39
CA ALA A 23 -0.07 6.88 -6.43
C ALA A 23 -0.07 8.37 -6.02
N ASN A 24 -0.45 8.68 -4.78
CA ASN A 24 -0.41 10.04 -4.26
C ASN A 24 1.01 10.59 -4.14
N ASN A 25 1.97 9.77 -3.68
CA ASN A 25 3.38 10.14 -3.61
C ASN A 25 3.93 10.46 -5.01
N ILE A 26 3.68 9.61 -6.00
CA ILE A 26 4.12 9.83 -7.38
C ILE A 26 3.49 11.09 -7.97
N ALA A 27 2.19 11.30 -7.77
CA ALA A 27 1.50 12.49 -8.28
C ALA A 27 2.09 13.79 -7.72
N ASN A 28 2.66 13.76 -6.52
CA ASN A 28 3.24 14.91 -5.83
C ASN A 28 4.78 14.89 -5.78
N MET A 29 5.44 14.09 -6.61
CA MET A 29 6.90 14.00 -6.62
C MET A 29 7.59 15.32 -6.96
N ASP A 30 6.94 16.19 -7.74
CA ASP A 30 7.42 17.50 -8.13
C ASP A 30 6.73 18.66 -7.39
N THR A 31 5.89 18.35 -6.39
CA THR A 31 5.21 19.36 -5.58
C THR A 31 6.14 19.87 -4.48
N GLU A 32 6.43 21.18 -4.48
CA GLU A 32 7.27 21.81 -3.45
C GLU A 32 6.72 21.57 -2.05
N GLY A 33 7.61 21.23 -1.13
CA GLY A 33 7.29 21.00 0.29
C GLY A 33 6.42 19.77 0.57
N PHE A 34 6.12 18.96 -0.44
CA PHE A 34 5.33 17.75 -0.24
C PHE A 34 6.10 16.73 0.63
N LYS A 35 5.39 16.15 1.58
CA LYS A 35 5.91 15.08 2.45
C LYS A 35 5.24 13.77 2.10
N LYS A 36 6.03 12.78 1.70
CA LYS A 36 5.54 11.46 1.35
C LYS A 36 4.83 10.79 2.51
N SER A 37 3.84 9.99 2.20
CA SER A 37 3.23 9.06 3.14
C SER A 37 3.76 7.65 2.92
N LYS A 38 3.74 6.84 3.95
CA LYS A 38 4.13 5.43 3.92
C LYS A 38 3.06 4.57 4.56
N ALA A 39 2.63 3.53 3.87
CA ALA A 39 1.76 2.50 4.42
C ALA A 39 2.61 1.47 5.18
N VAL A 40 2.39 1.36 6.48
CA VAL A 40 3.06 0.40 7.36
C VAL A 40 2.08 -0.71 7.66
N PHE A 41 2.47 -1.95 7.41
CA PHE A 41 1.66 -3.14 7.68
C PHE A 41 2.01 -3.70 9.05
N GLU A 42 1.00 -3.99 9.82
CA GLU A 42 1.10 -4.56 11.16
C GLU A 42 0.20 -5.80 11.24
N GLU A 43 0.63 -6.80 12.00
CA GLU A 43 -0.18 -7.99 12.22
C GLU A 43 -1.48 -7.60 12.94
N ALA A 44 -2.60 -8.10 12.43
CA ALA A 44 -3.90 -7.96 13.09
C ALA A 44 -4.20 -9.21 13.91
N SER A 45 -4.52 -9.03 15.19
CA SER A 45 -4.97 -10.12 16.03
C SER A 45 -6.48 -10.36 15.83
N PRO A 46 -6.95 -11.62 15.72
CA PRO A 46 -6.19 -12.87 15.77
C PRO A 46 -5.51 -13.27 14.45
N TYR A 47 -5.86 -12.69 13.33
CA TYR A 47 -5.23 -12.93 12.02
C TYR A 47 -5.52 -11.79 11.05
N GLY A 48 -4.65 -11.68 10.05
CA GLY A 48 -4.77 -10.67 9.00
C GLY A 48 -3.77 -9.54 9.17
N VAL A 49 -4.00 -8.45 8.47
CA VAL A 49 -3.12 -7.29 8.38
C VAL A 49 -3.91 -6.00 8.63
N ASN A 50 -3.38 -5.16 9.48
CA ASN A 50 -3.77 -3.76 9.60
C ASN A 50 -2.78 -2.87 8.84
N VAL A 51 -3.25 -1.74 8.35
CA VAL A 51 -2.40 -0.75 7.72
C VAL A 51 -2.52 0.58 8.44
N THR A 52 -1.37 1.17 8.74
CA THR A 52 -1.26 2.52 9.28
C THR A 52 -0.55 3.40 8.26
N ILE A 53 -1.12 4.54 7.92
CA ILE A 53 -0.50 5.50 7.01
C ILE A 53 0.23 6.54 7.86
N ARG A 54 1.54 6.65 7.64
CA ARG A 54 2.41 7.61 8.33
C ARG A 54 2.97 8.62 7.34
N ARG A 55 2.97 9.87 7.72
CA ARG A 55 3.66 10.93 7.00
C ARG A 55 5.13 10.94 7.39
N ILE A 56 6.03 11.10 6.41
CA ILE A 56 7.48 11.12 6.61
C ILE A 56 7.95 12.57 6.48
N GLU A 57 8.42 13.14 7.58
CA GLU A 57 8.78 14.56 7.68
C GLU A 57 10.26 14.84 7.34
N THR A 58 10.96 13.94 6.68
CA THR A 58 12.34 14.20 6.24
C THR A 58 12.38 15.37 5.26
N GLN A 59 13.46 16.13 5.30
CA GLN A 59 13.63 17.28 4.41
C GLN A 59 13.86 16.83 2.97
N GLY A 60 13.25 17.56 2.02
CA GLY A 60 13.58 17.49 0.61
C GLY A 60 14.86 18.23 0.28
N PHE A 61 15.23 18.28 -0.99
CA PHE A 61 16.36 19.09 -1.44
C PHE A 61 16.01 20.59 -1.38
N PRO A 62 16.96 21.46 -0.94
CA PRO A 62 16.72 22.89 -0.96
C PRO A 62 16.59 23.39 -2.41
N LEU A 63 15.53 24.15 -2.67
CA LEU A 63 15.28 24.77 -3.96
C LEU A 63 15.67 26.26 -3.90
N PRO A 64 16.25 26.83 -4.99
CA PRO A 64 16.48 28.26 -5.08
C PRO A 64 15.14 29.00 -5.06
N SER A 65 14.99 29.93 -4.12
CA SER A 65 13.81 30.79 -4.04
C SER A 65 14.00 32.04 -4.90
N GLU A 66 13.07 32.32 -5.79
CA GLU A 66 13.05 33.58 -6.56
C GLU A 66 12.55 34.77 -5.73
N GLU A 67 11.90 34.54 -4.60
CA GLU A 67 11.29 35.54 -3.73
C GLU A 67 12.10 35.76 -2.43
N GLY A 68 13.28 36.40 -2.53
CA GLY A 68 13.96 36.98 -1.36
C GLY A 68 14.76 36.01 -0.50
N ILE A 69 15.75 36.57 0.19
CA ILE A 69 16.89 35.92 0.84
C ILE A 69 16.53 34.98 2.04
N ASN A 70 15.26 34.92 2.48
CA ASN A 70 14.87 34.25 3.73
C ASN A 70 13.83 33.12 3.61
N LYS A 71 13.42 32.73 2.41
CA LYS A 71 12.46 31.62 2.24
C LYS A 71 13.16 30.42 1.64
N VAL A 72 13.49 29.44 2.46
CA VAL A 72 14.01 28.16 1.99
C VAL A 72 12.82 27.34 1.50
N CYS A 73 12.70 27.19 0.18
CA CYS A 73 11.80 26.21 -0.42
C CYS A 73 12.50 24.87 -0.48
N GLU A 74 11.78 23.79 -0.26
CA GLU A 74 12.31 22.44 -0.38
C GLU A 74 11.48 21.65 -1.41
N SER A 75 12.15 20.70 -2.07
CA SER A 75 11.47 19.77 -2.98
C SER A 75 10.63 18.76 -2.21
N SER A 76 9.80 18.00 -2.92
CA SER A 76 9.20 16.78 -2.39
C SER A 76 10.29 15.83 -1.86
N ASN A 77 9.99 15.11 -0.79
CA ASN A 77 10.86 14.05 -0.26
C ASN A 77 10.48 12.65 -0.80
N VAL A 78 9.69 12.57 -1.85
CA VAL A 78 9.33 11.32 -2.52
C VAL A 78 10.56 10.71 -3.19
N ASP A 79 10.79 9.42 -2.93
CA ASP A 79 11.79 8.63 -3.64
C ASP A 79 11.10 7.78 -4.72
N ILE A 80 11.27 8.21 -5.97
CA ILE A 80 10.65 7.53 -7.12
C ILE A 80 11.06 6.06 -7.23
N LYS A 81 12.25 5.69 -6.80
CA LYS A 81 12.73 4.29 -6.84
C LYS A 81 11.91 3.41 -5.91
N GLU A 82 11.66 3.90 -4.67
CA GLU A 82 10.81 3.21 -3.69
C GLU A 82 9.39 3.04 -4.22
N GLU A 83 8.82 4.10 -4.80
CA GLU A 83 7.46 4.08 -5.32
C GLU A 83 7.31 3.19 -6.56
N MET A 84 8.30 3.14 -7.44
CA MET A 84 8.30 2.24 -8.59
C MET A 84 8.40 0.77 -8.16
N ILE A 85 9.17 0.44 -7.13
CA ILE A 85 9.21 -0.90 -6.56
C ILE A 85 7.83 -1.29 -6.02
N ASN A 86 7.14 -0.39 -5.34
CA ASN A 86 5.77 -0.61 -4.86
C ASN A 86 4.80 -0.85 -6.03
N LEU A 87 4.91 -0.10 -7.14
CA LEU A 87 4.08 -0.31 -8.33
C LEU A 87 4.27 -1.69 -8.98
N ILE A 88 5.45 -2.29 -8.82
CA ILE A 88 5.74 -3.64 -9.34
C ILE A 88 5.27 -4.70 -8.34
N THR A 89 5.57 -4.55 -7.06
CA THR A 89 5.35 -5.59 -6.04
C THR A 89 3.91 -5.68 -5.57
N VAL A 90 3.21 -4.55 -5.43
CA VAL A 90 1.84 -4.52 -4.92
C VAL A 90 0.85 -5.28 -5.80
N PRO A 91 0.82 -5.11 -7.13
CA PRO A 91 -0.07 -5.89 -8.00
C PRO A 91 0.18 -7.40 -7.93
N HIS A 92 1.44 -7.82 -7.83
CA HIS A 92 1.79 -9.24 -7.69
C HIS A 92 1.30 -9.82 -6.36
N ALA A 93 1.50 -9.10 -5.26
CA ALA A 93 1.00 -9.50 -3.96
C ALA A 93 -0.54 -9.53 -3.91
N TYR A 94 -1.19 -8.56 -4.56
CA TYR A 94 -2.64 -8.52 -4.70
C TYR A 94 -3.16 -9.74 -5.46
N ALA A 95 -2.57 -10.07 -6.61
CA ALA A 95 -2.93 -11.22 -7.40
C ALA A 95 -2.73 -12.55 -6.64
N ALA A 96 -1.68 -12.67 -5.84
CA ALA A 96 -1.43 -13.85 -5.01
C ALA A 96 -2.52 -14.04 -3.95
N ASN A 97 -2.90 -12.98 -3.24
CA ASN A 97 -4.00 -13.04 -2.26
C ASN A 97 -5.35 -13.33 -2.91
N LEU A 98 -5.60 -12.78 -4.10
CA LEU A 98 -6.82 -13.08 -4.85
C LEU A 98 -6.91 -14.55 -5.25
N LYS A 99 -5.78 -15.16 -5.65
CA LYS A 99 -5.72 -16.61 -5.93
C LYS A 99 -5.99 -17.45 -4.68
N SER A 100 -5.53 -17.02 -3.49
CA SER A 100 -5.84 -17.69 -2.24
C SER A 100 -7.33 -17.69 -1.94
N VAL A 101 -8.00 -16.55 -2.10
CA VAL A 101 -9.46 -16.45 -1.94
C VAL A 101 -10.19 -17.39 -2.91
N LYS A 102 -9.76 -17.41 -4.18
CA LYS A 102 -10.36 -18.29 -5.18
C LYS A 102 -10.17 -19.77 -4.84
N ALA A 103 -8.99 -20.18 -4.39
CA ALA A 103 -8.73 -21.56 -3.98
C ALA A 103 -9.62 -22.00 -2.80
N GLU A 104 -9.83 -21.11 -1.82
CA GLU A 104 -10.73 -21.39 -0.71
C GLU A 104 -12.19 -21.50 -1.13
N ASP A 105 -12.63 -20.67 -2.07
CA ASP A 105 -13.97 -20.74 -2.67
C ASP A 105 -14.21 -22.08 -3.40
N GLU A 106 -13.24 -22.53 -4.18
CA GLU A 106 -13.27 -23.83 -4.87
C GLU A 106 -13.32 -25.00 -3.88
N ILE A 107 -12.57 -24.94 -2.77
CA ILE A 107 -12.61 -25.95 -1.70
C ILE A 107 -13.98 -25.99 -1.03
N LEU A 108 -14.55 -24.83 -0.71
CA LEU A 108 -15.89 -24.74 -0.12
C LEU A 108 -16.96 -25.29 -1.06
N GLY A 109 -16.90 -25.00 -2.36
CA GLY A 109 -17.78 -25.55 -3.37
C GLY A 109 -17.70 -27.08 -3.41
N THR A 110 -16.50 -27.63 -3.42
CA THR A 110 -16.29 -29.09 -3.41
C THR A 110 -16.86 -29.76 -2.14
N LEU A 111 -16.71 -29.11 -0.98
CA LEU A 111 -17.27 -29.62 0.28
C LEU A 111 -18.81 -29.63 0.25
N LEU A 112 -19.42 -28.59 -0.30
CA LEU A 112 -20.89 -28.53 -0.45
C LEU A 112 -21.40 -29.63 -1.38
N ASP A 113 -20.72 -29.88 -2.50
CA ASP A 113 -21.06 -30.95 -3.43
C ASP A 113 -21.00 -32.38 -2.77
N ILE A 114 -20.12 -32.55 -1.81
CA ILE A 114 -20.01 -33.81 -1.06
C ILE A 114 -21.15 -33.96 -0.06
N VAL A 115 -21.58 -32.88 0.57
CA VAL A 115 -22.66 -32.89 1.57
C VAL A 115 -24.03 -33.11 0.92
N ASP A 116 -24.23 -32.60 -0.30
CA ASP A 116 -25.49 -32.72 -1.04
C ASP A 116 -25.68 -34.07 -1.72
N ARG A 117 -24.71 -34.98 -1.63
CA ARG A 117 -24.81 -36.36 -2.13
C ARG A 117 -25.24 -37.35 -1.04
#